data_0906d4218288427cf436df6e52dee00f
#
_entry.id   0906d4218288427cf436df6e52dee00f
#
_cell.length_a   1.000
_cell.length_b   1.000
_cell.length_c   1.000
_cell.angle_alpha   90.00
_cell.angle_beta   90.00
_cell.angle_gamma   90.00
#
_symmetry.space_group_name_H-M   'P 1'
#
loop_
_entity.id
_entity.type
_entity.pdbx_description
1 polymer ?
#
loop_
_entity_poly.entity_id
_entity_poly.type
_entity_poly.pdbx_seq_one_letter_code
_entity_poly.pdbx_strand_id
1 'polypeptide(L)'
;MKGLVGKKIGMTSVFLEDGTAMPVTVVEIEPNLVFGHRTTERDGYTALQLAVGKLTEKGLAEHAVGTTLTVELFKKGDRVDVTATSRGLGFAGVMKRHHMKGAARDSASSHEHHRHMGAVGMRKTPGRVFRNKRMPGHMGVDKCTVQNLKVIDVIAESNLILVSGSVPGYDSAAVMIRPAVK
;
A
#
# COMPACT_ATOMS: atom_id res chain seq x y z
N MET A 1 -3.60 8.12 18.58
CA MET A 1 -3.45 7.13 17.47
C MET A 1 -1.97 6.86 17.28
N LYS A 2 -1.57 5.59 17.21
CA LYS A 2 -0.19 5.19 16.87
C LYS A 2 -0.11 5.02 15.35
N GLY A 3 0.93 5.53 14.72
CA GLY A 3 1.16 5.34 13.29
C GLY A 3 2.50 5.95 12.90
N LEU A 4 3.19 5.28 11.96
CA LEU A 4 4.49 5.72 11.44
C LEU A 4 4.47 5.72 9.92
N VAL A 5 5.24 6.61 9.34
CA VAL A 5 5.48 6.67 7.90
C VAL A 5 6.91 6.23 7.66
N GLY A 6 7.10 5.31 6.74
CA GLY A 6 8.40 4.78 6.37
C GLY A 6 8.54 4.58 4.86
N LYS A 7 9.65 4.02 4.47
CA LYS A 7 10.03 3.72 3.10
C LYS A 7 10.24 2.23 2.93
N LYS A 8 9.58 1.61 1.97
CA LYS A 8 9.79 0.21 1.63
C LYS A 8 11.17 0.04 1.01
N ILE A 9 12.03 -0.76 1.60
CA ILE A 9 13.36 -1.06 1.05
C ILE A 9 13.27 -2.21 0.04
N GLY A 10 12.58 -3.30 0.42
CA GLY A 10 12.47 -4.49 -0.40
C GLY A 10 11.89 -5.66 0.38
N MET A 11 12.02 -6.85 -0.18
CA MET A 11 11.59 -8.08 0.47
C MET A 11 12.77 -9.05 0.62
N THR A 12 12.75 -9.79 1.71
CA THR A 12 13.70 -10.87 1.99
C THR A 12 12.98 -12.01 2.71
N SER A 13 13.69 -13.06 3.07
CA SER A 13 13.18 -14.13 3.92
C SER A 13 14.00 -14.22 5.19
N VAL A 14 13.32 -14.45 6.30
CA VAL A 14 13.93 -14.68 7.61
C VAL A 14 13.58 -16.09 8.06
N PHE A 15 14.57 -16.82 8.58
CA PHE A 15 14.35 -18.12 9.18
C PHE A 15 13.95 -17.94 10.64
N LEU A 16 12.81 -18.52 11.00
CA LEU A 16 12.36 -18.58 12.39
C LEU A 16 13.11 -19.67 13.15
N GLU A 17 12.98 -19.68 14.47
CA GLU A 17 13.59 -20.69 15.35
C GLU A 17 13.15 -22.12 14.99
N ASP A 18 11.96 -22.27 14.44
CA ASP A 18 11.41 -23.55 13.93
C ASP A 18 12.02 -24.00 12.59
N GLY A 19 12.98 -23.26 12.03
CA GLY A 19 13.57 -23.50 10.71
C GLY A 19 12.67 -23.10 9.53
N THR A 20 11.48 -22.55 9.78
CA THR A 20 10.55 -22.11 8.73
C THR A 20 11.02 -20.80 8.09
N ALA A 21 11.15 -20.77 6.76
CA ALA A 21 11.45 -19.56 6.01
C ALA A 21 10.19 -18.69 5.90
N MET A 22 10.21 -17.50 6.49
CA MET A 22 9.11 -16.54 6.41
C MET A 22 9.48 -15.37 5.49
N PRO A 23 8.68 -15.07 4.45
CA PRO A 23 8.91 -13.89 3.63
C PRO A 23 8.57 -12.64 4.42
N VAL A 24 9.46 -11.67 4.40
CA VAL A 24 9.29 -10.40 5.11
C VAL A 24 9.57 -9.22 4.19
N THR A 25 8.84 -8.15 4.40
CA THR A 25 9.13 -6.84 3.81
C THR A 25 9.90 -5.99 4.81
N VAL A 26 10.99 -5.42 4.37
CA VAL A 26 11.83 -4.50 5.15
C VAL A 26 11.35 -3.08 4.88
N VAL A 27 11.00 -2.36 5.94
CA VAL A 27 10.59 -0.96 5.89
C VAL A 27 11.54 -0.15 6.76
N GLU A 28 12.15 0.86 6.18
CA GLU A 28 12.94 1.87 6.88
C GLU A 28 12.00 2.95 7.40
N ILE A 29 12.10 3.26 8.68
CA ILE A 29 11.27 4.27 9.32
C ILE A 29 12.20 5.32 9.91
N GLU A 30 12.50 6.33 9.12
CA GLU A 30 13.18 7.51 9.65
C GLU A 30 12.37 8.10 10.81
N PRO A 31 13.03 8.79 11.78
CA PRO A 31 12.30 9.43 12.87
C PRO A 31 11.19 10.34 12.36
N ASN A 32 9.96 10.08 12.80
CA ASN A 32 8.78 10.83 12.39
C ASN A 32 8.54 11.96 13.41
N LEU A 33 8.63 13.20 12.96
CA LEU A 33 8.36 14.36 13.79
C LEU A 33 6.86 14.66 13.80
N VAL A 34 6.26 14.84 14.97
CA VAL A 34 4.89 15.35 15.09
C VAL A 34 4.91 16.84 14.79
N PHE A 35 4.44 17.20 13.61
CA PHE A 35 4.44 18.57 13.11
C PHE A 35 3.25 19.39 13.61
N GLY A 36 2.11 18.74 13.84
CA GLY A 36 0.91 19.43 14.31
C GLY A 36 -0.20 18.48 14.70
N HIS A 37 -1.19 19.06 15.37
CA HIS A 37 -2.42 18.39 15.77
C HIS A 37 -3.60 19.01 15.03
N ARG A 38 -4.49 18.16 14.50
CA ARG A 38 -5.81 18.58 14.09
C ARG A 38 -6.81 18.29 15.18
N THR A 39 -7.63 19.26 15.50
CA THR A 39 -8.63 19.15 16.57
C THR A 39 -10.03 19.25 16.01
N THR A 40 -10.99 18.65 16.68
CA THR A 40 -12.39 18.65 16.26
C THR A 40 -12.95 20.08 16.16
N GLU A 41 -12.54 20.97 17.04
CA GLU A 41 -13.02 22.36 17.08
C GLU A 41 -12.57 23.17 15.86
N ARG A 42 -11.30 22.99 15.44
CA ARG A 42 -10.71 23.75 14.34
C ARG A 42 -10.91 23.08 12.98
N ASP A 43 -10.72 21.76 12.91
CA ASP A 43 -10.60 21.00 11.66
C ASP A 43 -11.78 20.03 11.44
N GLY A 44 -12.68 19.89 12.44
CA GLY A 44 -13.82 18.96 12.37
C GLY A 44 -13.45 17.48 12.63
N TYR A 45 -12.17 17.17 12.83
CA TYR A 45 -11.68 15.82 13.10
C TYR A 45 -10.35 15.85 13.89
N THR A 46 -10.02 14.74 14.54
CA THR A 46 -8.77 14.59 15.30
C THR A 46 -7.75 13.81 14.51
N ALA A 47 -6.55 14.37 14.28
CA ALA A 47 -5.45 13.70 13.61
C ALA A 47 -4.09 14.26 14.03
N LEU A 48 -3.03 13.44 13.84
CA LEU A 48 -1.64 13.87 13.95
C LEU A 48 -1.08 14.14 12.56
N GLN A 49 -0.39 15.25 12.40
CA GLN A 49 0.41 15.55 11.22
C GLN A 49 1.84 15.11 11.49
N LEU A 50 2.34 14.17 10.69
CA LEU A 50 3.69 13.65 10.78
C LEU A 50 4.54 14.22 9.64
N ALA A 51 5.75 14.64 9.98
CA ALA A 51 6.77 15.04 9.03
C ALA A 51 7.90 14.00 9.03
N VAL A 52 8.37 13.62 7.84
CA VAL A 52 9.43 12.63 7.63
C VAL A 52 10.43 13.17 6.62
N GLY A 53 11.73 12.91 6.85
CA GLY A 53 12.81 13.36 5.98
C GLY A 53 13.45 14.68 6.43
N LYS A 54 14.21 15.30 5.54
CA LYS A 54 14.88 16.58 5.82
C LYS A 54 13.86 17.72 5.78
N LEU A 55 13.55 18.28 6.93
CA LEU A 55 12.73 19.48 7.04
C LEU A 55 13.62 20.70 6.77
N THR A 56 13.13 21.64 5.94
CA THR A 56 13.76 22.93 5.77
C THR A 56 13.48 23.81 7.00
N GLU A 57 14.41 24.67 7.37
CA GLU A 57 14.30 25.56 8.56
C GLU A 57 13.01 26.40 8.54
N LYS A 58 12.50 26.77 7.37
CA LYS A 58 11.23 27.49 7.23
C LYS A 58 10.01 26.68 7.73
N GLY A 59 10.02 25.37 7.57
CA GLY A 59 8.94 24.50 8.08
C GLY A 59 9.02 24.27 9.60
N LEU A 60 10.17 24.48 10.20
CA LEU A 60 10.39 24.35 11.65
C LEU A 60 9.99 25.61 12.43
N ALA A 61 10.09 26.79 11.83
CA ALA A 61 9.86 28.07 12.50
C ALA A 61 8.38 28.38 12.77
N GLU A 62 7.45 27.82 12.00
CA GLU A 62 6.01 28.14 12.11
C GLU A 62 5.26 27.25 13.10
N HIS A 63 5.82 26.10 13.49
CA HIS A 63 5.12 25.12 14.33
C HIS A 63 6.03 24.58 15.42
N ALA A 64 5.56 24.68 16.67
CA ALA A 64 6.25 24.10 17.81
C ALA A 64 6.50 22.60 17.58
N VAL A 65 7.77 22.22 17.59
CA VAL A 65 8.23 20.85 17.33
C VAL A 65 7.72 19.94 18.44
N GLY A 66 6.88 18.98 18.07
CA GLY A 66 6.38 17.97 18.99
C GLY A 66 7.33 16.80 19.15
N THR A 67 6.81 15.74 19.72
CA THR A 67 7.54 14.51 20.02
C THR A 67 8.01 13.80 18.76
N THR A 68 9.22 13.26 18.78
CA THR A 68 9.72 12.38 17.71
C THR A 68 9.24 10.95 17.97
N LEU A 69 8.61 10.35 16.97
CA LEU A 69 8.17 8.96 17.00
C LEU A 69 9.21 8.09 16.28
N THR A 70 9.71 7.07 16.96
CA THR A 70 10.71 6.12 16.45
C THR A 70 10.10 4.75 16.18
N VAL A 71 10.88 3.86 15.58
CA VAL A 71 10.51 2.47 15.31
C VAL A 71 10.08 1.72 16.58
N GLU A 72 10.59 2.10 17.74
CA GLU A 72 10.30 1.49 19.05
C GLU A 72 8.83 1.55 19.46
N LEU A 73 8.01 2.33 18.71
CA LEU A 73 6.56 2.39 18.91
C LEU A 73 5.90 1.00 18.69
N PHE A 74 6.50 0.17 17.84
CA PHE A 74 6.05 -1.18 17.56
C PHE A 74 7.00 -2.21 18.16
N LYS A 75 6.44 -3.35 18.58
CA LYS A 75 7.17 -4.45 19.17
C LYS A 75 7.08 -5.70 18.31
N LYS A 76 8.06 -6.59 18.46
CA LYS A 76 8.03 -7.93 17.85
C LYS A 76 6.74 -8.65 18.27
N GLY A 77 6.02 -9.17 17.28
CA GLY A 77 4.75 -9.86 17.49
C GLY A 77 3.50 -8.99 17.32
N ASP A 78 3.63 -7.67 17.31
CA ASP A 78 2.49 -6.77 17.08
C ASP A 78 1.84 -7.02 15.71
N ARG A 79 0.54 -6.77 15.62
CA ARG A 79 -0.19 -6.77 14.35
C ARG A 79 -0.35 -5.35 13.84
N VAL A 80 -0.08 -5.17 12.55
CA VAL A 80 -0.10 -3.87 11.90
C VAL A 80 -0.87 -3.90 10.58
N ASP A 81 -1.47 -2.77 10.25
CA ASP A 81 -2.08 -2.50 8.96
C ASP A 81 -1.14 -1.57 8.17
N VAL A 82 -0.76 -1.97 6.97
CA VAL A 82 0.16 -1.22 6.13
C VAL A 82 -0.57 -0.67 4.91
N THR A 83 -0.57 0.64 4.79
CA THR A 83 -1.18 1.37 3.68
C THR A 83 -0.12 1.99 2.80
N ALA A 84 -0.20 1.76 1.50
CA ALA A 84 0.67 2.40 0.52
C ALA A 84 -0.03 2.53 -0.84
N THR A 85 0.60 3.26 -1.76
CA THR A 85 0.17 3.32 -3.14
C THR A 85 0.72 2.13 -3.91
N SER A 86 -0.13 1.40 -4.59
CA SER A 86 0.26 0.23 -5.38
C SER A 86 1.16 0.62 -6.56
N ARG A 87 1.97 -0.33 -7.04
CA ARG A 87 2.82 -0.12 -8.19
C ARG A 87 1.98 0.21 -9.43
N GLY A 88 2.35 1.28 -10.15
CA GLY A 88 1.73 1.66 -11.41
C GLY A 88 2.07 0.67 -12.53
N LEU A 89 1.06 0.27 -13.29
CA LEU A 89 1.18 -0.65 -14.42
C LEU A 89 0.71 -0.01 -15.74
N GLY A 90 0.39 1.29 -15.70
CA GLY A 90 -0.06 2.05 -16.85
C GLY A 90 -1.42 1.58 -17.39
N PHE A 91 -1.64 1.74 -18.68
CA PHE A 91 -2.84 1.24 -19.35
C PHE A 91 -2.73 -0.27 -19.52
N ALA A 92 -3.68 -1.00 -18.96
CA ALA A 92 -3.70 -2.47 -18.98
C ALA A 92 -4.97 -3.00 -19.68
N GLY A 93 -4.78 -4.06 -20.46
CA GLY A 93 -5.89 -4.80 -21.08
C GLY A 93 -6.73 -5.55 -20.05
N VAL A 94 -7.91 -5.98 -20.46
CA VAL A 94 -8.91 -6.63 -19.59
C VAL A 94 -8.44 -7.94 -18.98
N MET A 95 -7.55 -8.66 -19.63
CA MET A 95 -7.00 -9.90 -19.08
C MET A 95 -6.10 -9.63 -17.89
N LYS A 96 -5.20 -8.66 -17.98
CA LYS A 96 -4.31 -8.27 -16.90
C LYS A 96 -5.07 -7.54 -15.78
N ARG A 97 -5.94 -6.59 -16.15
CA ARG A 97 -6.64 -5.73 -15.20
C ARG A 97 -7.76 -6.44 -14.44
N HIS A 98 -8.49 -7.33 -15.11
CA HIS A 98 -9.70 -7.95 -14.56
C HIS A 98 -9.67 -9.48 -14.58
N HIS A 99 -8.54 -10.08 -14.93
CA HIS A 99 -8.36 -11.55 -14.99
C HIS A 99 -9.37 -12.27 -15.90
N MET A 100 -9.78 -11.61 -17.00
CA MET A 100 -10.68 -12.24 -17.98
C MET A 100 -9.93 -13.32 -18.76
N LYS A 101 -10.65 -14.37 -19.16
CA LYS A 101 -10.09 -15.52 -19.91
C LYS A 101 -9.74 -15.19 -21.36
N GLY A 102 -10.47 -14.25 -21.98
CA GLY A 102 -10.40 -14.03 -23.43
C GLY A 102 -11.15 -15.11 -24.23
N ALA A 103 -10.88 -15.22 -25.50
CA ALA A 103 -11.44 -16.26 -26.37
C ALA A 103 -10.64 -17.57 -26.28
N ALA A 104 -11.29 -18.69 -26.53
CA ALA A 104 -10.64 -20.00 -26.56
C ALA A 104 -9.58 -20.06 -27.67
N ARG A 105 -8.39 -20.58 -27.37
CA ARG A 105 -7.27 -20.67 -28.32
C ARG A 105 -7.51 -21.69 -29.43
N ASP A 106 -8.31 -22.70 -29.15
CA ASP A 106 -8.52 -23.85 -30.05
C ASP A 106 -9.55 -23.60 -31.15
N SER A 107 -10.16 -22.42 -31.20
CA SER A 107 -11.12 -22.04 -32.22
C SER A 107 -10.45 -21.22 -33.31
N ALA A 108 -10.45 -21.71 -34.54
CA ALA A 108 -9.90 -21.04 -35.72
C ALA A 108 -10.50 -19.63 -35.94
N SER A 109 -11.76 -19.44 -35.56
CA SER A 109 -12.47 -18.15 -35.68
C SER A 109 -12.09 -17.12 -34.65
N SER A 110 -11.31 -17.48 -33.62
CA SER A 110 -10.99 -16.60 -32.52
C SER A 110 -9.55 -16.04 -32.52
N HIS A 111 -8.76 -16.33 -33.57
CA HIS A 111 -7.33 -16.01 -33.58
C HIS A 111 -7.03 -14.50 -33.43
N GLU A 112 -7.89 -13.60 -33.89
CA GLU A 112 -7.76 -12.16 -33.74
C GLU A 112 -8.31 -11.64 -32.38
N HIS A 113 -9.09 -12.46 -31.70
CA HIS A 113 -9.86 -12.05 -30.52
C HIS A 113 -9.39 -12.68 -29.20
N HIS A 114 -8.24 -13.38 -29.18
CA HIS A 114 -7.76 -14.12 -28.02
C HIS A 114 -7.72 -13.30 -26.73
N ARG A 115 -7.39 -12.01 -26.82
CA ARG A 115 -7.24 -11.13 -25.67
C ARG A 115 -8.32 -10.05 -25.55
N HIS A 116 -9.42 -10.20 -26.28
CA HIS A 116 -10.52 -9.27 -26.26
C HIS A 116 -11.45 -9.54 -25.07
N MET A 117 -12.21 -8.52 -24.66
CA MET A 117 -13.14 -8.64 -23.53
C MET A 117 -14.49 -9.25 -23.90
N GLY A 118 -14.76 -9.47 -25.17
CA GLY A 118 -16.05 -9.94 -25.68
C GLY A 118 -17.13 -8.86 -25.70
N ALA A 119 -18.37 -9.27 -25.58
CA ALA A 119 -19.51 -8.35 -25.65
C ALA A 119 -19.53 -7.37 -24.46
N VAL A 120 -19.88 -6.12 -24.76
CA VAL A 120 -20.02 -5.04 -23.75
C VAL A 120 -21.44 -4.89 -23.24
N GLY A 121 -22.44 -5.44 -23.93
CA GLY A 121 -23.85 -5.39 -23.57
C GLY A 121 -24.74 -6.03 -24.61
N MET A 122 -26.06 -5.91 -24.42
CA MET A 122 -27.08 -6.32 -25.36
C MET A 122 -27.37 -5.18 -26.35
N ARG A 123 -27.94 -5.49 -27.51
CA ARG A 123 -28.16 -4.56 -28.62
C ARG A 123 -29.16 -3.45 -28.24
N LYS A 124 -30.46 -3.67 -28.49
CA LYS A 124 -31.51 -2.64 -28.31
C LYS A 124 -31.90 -2.43 -26.86
N THR A 125 -31.97 -3.48 -26.09
CA THR A 125 -32.32 -3.46 -24.67
C THR A 125 -31.16 -3.95 -23.87
N PRO A 126 -30.56 -3.15 -22.95
CA PRO A 126 -31.00 -1.84 -22.45
C PRO A 126 -30.53 -0.62 -23.29
N GLY A 127 -29.93 -0.80 -24.47
CA GLY A 127 -29.44 0.26 -25.37
C GLY A 127 -28.26 1.06 -24.83
N ARG A 128 -27.65 0.62 -23.74
CA ARG A 128 -26.49 1.25 -23.08
C ARG A 128 -25.56 0.21 -22.49
N VAL A 129 -24.31 0.61 -22.23
CA VAL A 129 -23.36 -0.16 -21.43
C VAL A 129 -23.60 0.17 -19.95
N PHE A 130 -23.76 -0.84 -19.11
CA PHE A 130 -23.95 -0.65 -17.67
C PHE A 130 -22.70 -0.06 -17.01
N ARG A 131 -22.94 0.70 -15.94
CA ARG A 131 -21.86 1.18 -15.07
C ARG A 131 -21.07 0.00 -14.49
N ASN A 132 -19.80 0.21 -14.18
CA ASN A 132 -18.90 -0.80 -13.64
C ASN A 132 -18.61 -1.98 -14.60
N LYS A 133 -18.94 -1.88 -15.89
CA LYS A 133 -18.49 -2.85 -16.90
C LYS A 133 -16.97 -2.86 -16.92
N ARG A 134 -16.38 -4.04 -16.74
CA ARG A 134 -14.93 -4.24 -16.73
C ARG A 134 -14.36 -3.99 -18.12
N MET A 135 -13.55 -2.95 -18.26
CA MET A 135 -12.94 -2.50 -19.51
C MET A 135 -11.43 -2.29 -19.31
N PRO A 136 -10.62 -2.24 -20.38
CA PRO A 136 -9.23 -1.86 -20.30
C PRO A 136 -9.12 -0.43 -19.75
N GLY A 137 -7.99 -0.12 -19.12
CA GLY A 137 -7.75 1.21 -18.57
C GLY A 137 -6.57 1.22 -17.62
N HIS A 138 -6.42 2.31 -16.90
CA HIS A 138 -5.36 2.49 -15.92
C HIS A 138 -5.41 1.41 -14.84
N MET A 139 -4.24 0.85 -14.51
CA MET A 139 -4.08 -0.16 -13.48
C MET A 139 -2.93 0.23 -12.55
N GLY A 140 -3.15 0.10 -11.26
CA GLY A 140 -2.18 0.49 -10.24
C GLY A 140 -2.26 1.97 -9.88
N VAL A 141 -1.31 2.43 -9.05
CA VAL A 141 -1.32 3.76 -8.41
C VAL A 141 -2.56 3.97 -7.53
N ASP A 142 -3.16 2.88 -7.08
CA ASP A 142 -4.29 2.89 -6.17
C ASP A 142 -3.80 2.79 -4.72
N LYS A 143 -4.46 3.49 -3.81
CA LYS A 143 -4.22 3.35 -2.38
C LYS A 143 -4.72 1.99 -1.91
N CYS A 144 -3.80 1.15 -1.46
CA CYS A 144 -4.08 -0.20 -0.97
C CYS A 144 -3.67 -0.32 0.49
N THR A 145 -4.46 -1.05 1.27
CA THR A 145 -4.14 -1.39 2.66
C THR A 145 -4.11 -2.90 2.81
N VAL A 146 -3.01 -3.43 3.31
CA VAL A 146 -2.89 -4.82 3.73
C VAL A 146 -3.01 -4.85 5.24
N GLN A 147 -3.97 -5.64 5.72
CA GLN A 147 -4.34 -5.69 7.13
C GLN A 147 -3.72 -6.91 7.84
N ASN A 148 -3.58 -6.78 9.17
CA ASN A 148 -3.18 -7.88 10.05
C ASN A 148 -1.80 -8.52 9.76
N LEU A 149 -0.85 -7.73 9.27
CA LEU A 149 0.52 -8.20 9.11
C LEU A 149 1.21 -8.27 10.48
N LYS A 150 1.99 -9.33 10.70
CA LYS A 150 2.75 -9.51 11.93
C LYS A 150 4.10 -8.82 11.83
N VAL A 151 4.48 -8.07 12.84
CA VAL A 151 5.85 -7.56 12.99
C VAL A 151 6.74 -8.72 13.42
N ILE A 152 7.71 -9.07 12.60
CA ILE A 152 8.64 -10.17 12.85
C ILE A 152 9.78 -9.72 13.72
N ASP A 153 10.34 -8.55 13.40
CA ASP A 153 11.44 -7.97 14.18
C ASP A 153 11.49 -6.46 14.04
N VAL A 154 12.13 -5.79 14.98
CA VAL A 154 12.34 -4.33 15.01
C VAL A 154 13.81 -4.07 15.32
N ILE A 155 14.53 -3.47 14.39
CA ILE A 155 15.96 -3.14 14.51
C ILE A 155 16.08 -1.63 14.72
N ALA A 156 16.14 -1.22 15.99
CA ALA A 156 16.16 0.20 16.37
C ALA A 156 17.42 0.93 15.87
N GLU A 157 18.58 0.27 15.90
CA GLU A 157 19.85 0.85 15.45
C GLU A 157 19.84 1.30 13.98
N SER A 158 19.16 0.57 13.12
CA SER A 158 19.04 0.85 11.70
C SER A 158 17.69 1.46 11.31
N ASN A 159 16.82 1.76 12.26
CA ASN A 159 15.47 2.25 12.03
C ASN A 159 14.63 1.36 11.08
N LEU A 160 14.78 0.03 11.18
CA LEU A 160 14.11 -0.94 10.34
C LEU A 160 13.02 -1.69 11.10
N ILE A 161 11.92 -1.93 10.41
CA ILE A 161 10.88 -2.86 10.84
C ILE A 161 10.69 -3.96 9.78
N LEU A 162 10.65 -5.19 10.22
CA LEU A 162 10.39 -6.36 9.39
C LEU A 162 8.94 -6.79 9.57
N VAL A 163 8.17 -6.71 8.49
CA VAL A 163 6.75 -7.06 8.49
C VAL A 163 6.54 -8.32 7.65
N SER A 164 5.76 -9.26 8.17
CA SER A 164 5.47 -10.51 7.46
C SER A 164 4.71 -10.29 6.15
N GLY A 165 5.11 -11.00 5.10
CA GLY A 165 4.41 -10.98 3.81
C GLY A 165 4.72 -9.75 2.96
N SER A 166 3.87 -9.52 1.97
CA SER A 166 4.06 -8.46 0.98
C SER A 166 3.36 -7.16 1.38
N VAL A 167 4.02 -6.04 1.12
CA VAL A 167 3.51 -4.68 1.30
C VAL A 167 3.32 -4.03 -0.07
N PRO A 168 2.21 -3.31 -0.33
CA PRO A 168 1.98 -2.65 -1.59
C PRO A 168 3.03 -1.57 -1.89
N GLY A 169 3.17 -1.23 -3.16
CA GLY A 169 4.13 -0.25 -3.64
C GLY A 169 5.38 -0.85 -4.27
N TYR A 170 6.14 -0.01 -4.91
CA TYR A 170 7.47 -0.32 -5.46
C TYR A 170 8.53 -0.13 -4.37
N ASP A 171 9.75 -0.58 -4.63
CA ASP A 171 10.87 -0.35 -3.74
C ASP A 171 11.18 1.15 -3.66
N SER A 172 11.37 1.65 -2.47
CA SER A 172 11.42 3.08 -2.12
C SER A 172 10.07 3.80 -2.03
N ALA A 173 8.94 3.10 -2.17
CA ALA A 173 7.63 3.71 -1.96
C ALA A 173 7.39 4.10 -0.49
N ALA A 174 6.72 5.22 -0.28
CA ALA A 174 6.27 5.61 1.05
C ALA A 174 5.16 4.67 1.52
N VAL A 175 5.25 4.21 2.75
CA VAL A 175 4.29 3.33 3.40
C VAL A 175 3.88 3.89 4.75
N MET A 176 2.61 3.72 5.10
CA MET A 176 2.07 4.10 6.40
C MET A 176 1.76 2.85 7.19
N ILE A 177 2.33 2.72 8.36
CA ILE A 177 2.14 1.59 9.27
C ILE A 177 1.28 2.05 10.45
N ARG A 178 0.23 1.31 10.75
CA ARG A 178 -0.67 1.55 11.88
C ARG A 178 -0.89 0.26 12.65
N PRO A 179 -1.22 0.31 13.95
CA PRO A 179 -1.72 -0.87 14.64
C PRO A 179 -2.94 -1.44 13.91
N ALA A 180 -3.04 -2.76 13.87
CA ALA A 180 -4.19 -3.41 13.25
C ALA A 180 -5.48 -3.05 13.98
N VAL A 181 -6.55 -2.87 13.20
CA VAL A 181 -7.88 -2.56 13.74
C VAL A 181 -8.58 -3.81 14.28
N LYS A 182 -8.18 -5.00 13.79
CA LYS A 182 -8.79 -6.30 14.16
C LYS A 182 -7.75 -7.24 14.73
#